data_8bd52d27d501e22bb1b903121609209b
#
_entry.id   8bd52d27d501e22bb1b903121609209b
#
_cell.length_a   1.000
_cell.length_b   1.000
_cell.length_c   1.000
_cell.angle_alpha   90.00
_cell.angle_beta   90.00
_cell.angle_gamma   90.00
#
_symmetry.space_group_name_H-M   'P 1'
#
loop_
_entity.id
_entity.type
_entity.pdbx_description
1 polymer ?
#
loop_
_entity_poly.entity_id
_entity_poly.type
_entity_poly.pdbx_seq_one_letter_code
_entity_poly.pdbx_strand_id
1 'polypeptide(L)'
;MILRILFCFLVFQFLISLYLFKKDILSPAVAFNGIFAIAAADLLMMEDFWNVELHVNTLIIMGIGTITFTVTSWLVNKTRCISVRMTTGRVKKRIDYDNIPGNYLNLALIIYVFLIIASMVYVVRKNGLAASFGSLMFNYTQSVDVEEGLQLPVFLSILYMLCSRAGYVWCFLFADYLMKNKKINVRYLLLIIFSCLLGISTGKRGELIALIACLTVCILVALKKI
;
A
#
# COMPACT_ATOMS: atom_id res chain seq x y z
N MET A 1 9.10 -22.11 16.89
CA MET A 1 8.86 -23.25 15.96
C MET A 1 7.83 -22.90 14.87
N ILE A 2 6.65 -22.38 15.21
CA ILE A 2 5.58 -22.04 14.25
C ILE A 2 6.03 -20.99 13.23
N LEU A 3 6.79 -19.97 13.65
CA LEU A 3 7.31 -18.92 12.77
C LEU A 3 8.23 -19.48 11.66
N ARG A 4 9.09 -20.43 11.99
CA ARG A 4 9.98 -21.11 11.01
C ARG A 4 9.18 -21.91 9.98
N ILE A 5 8.11 -22.59 10.42
CA ILE A 5 7.20 -23.31 9.53
C ILE A 5 6.48 -22.32 8.58
N LEU A 6 5.98 -21.20 9.11
CA LEU A 6 5.35 -20.16 8.31
C LEU A 6 6.32 -19.58 7.27
N PHE A 7 7.55 -19.28 7.65
CA PHE A 7 8.57 -18.77 6.73
C PHE A 7 8.85 -19.75 5.59
N CYS A 8 9.13 -21.04 5.91
CA CYS A 8 9.36 -22.05 4.88
C CYS A 8 8.17 -22.21 3.95
N PHE A 9 6.95 -22.17 4.48
CA PHE A 9 5.72 -22.21 3.68
C PHE A 9 5.58 -21.00 2.74
N LEU A 10 5.83 -19.78 3.23
CA LEU A 10 5.74 -18.55 2.43
C LEU A 10 6.81 -18.50 1.33
N VAL A 11 8.04 -18.94 1.62
CA VAL A 11 9.09 -19.05 0.59
C VAL A 11 8.69 -20.07 -0.47
N PHE A 12 8.16 -21.23 -0.08
CA PHE A 12 7.67 -22.23 -1.02
C PHE A 12 6.53 -21.68 -1.89
N GLN A 13 5.58 -20.99 -1.28
CA GLN A 13 4.47 -20.35 -1.98
C GLN A 13 4.94 -19.24 -2.95
N PHE A 14 5.97 -18.48 -2.58
CA PHE A 14 6.61 -17.51 -3.46
C PHE A 14 7.25 -18.18 -4.68
N LEU A 15 7.97 -19.28 -4.50
CA LEU A 15 8.58 -20.05 -5.60
C LEU A 15 7.52 -20.65 -6.53
N ILE A 16 6.42 -21.19 -5.98
CA ILE A 16 5.28 -21.66 -6.79
C ILE A 16 4.69 -20.52 -7.62
N SER A 17 4.47 -19.36 -7.01
CA SER A 17 3.93 -18.21 -7.73
C SER A 17 4.86 -17.74 -8.83
N LEU A 18 6.18 -17.69 -8.61
CA LEU A 18 7.17 -17.39 -9.64
C LEU A 18 7.09 -18.36 -10.83
N TYR A 19 6.93 -19.65 -10.55
CA TYR A 19 6.78 -20.67 -11.58
C TYR A 19 5.48 -20.50 -12.37
N LEU A 20 4.33 -20.33 -11.69
CA LEU A 20 3.01 -20.17 -12.31
C LEU A 20 2.90 -18.93 -13.19
N PHE A 21 3.55 -17.84 -12.80
CA PHE A 21 3.54 -16.57 -13.51
C PHE A 21 4.77 -16.35 -14.41
N LYS A 22 5.47 -17.44 -14.79
CA LYS A 22 6.59 -17.42 -15.74
C LYS A 22 7.71 -16.43 -15.36
N LYS A 23 8.04 -16.36 -14.07
CA LYS A 23 9.06 -15.46 -13.49
C LYS A 23 8.72 -13.97 -13.63
N ASP A 24 7.45 -13.62 -13.84
CA ASP A 24 7.00 -12.23 -13.80
C ASP A 24 6.89 -11.74 -12.36
N ILE A 25 7.96 -11.08 -11.89
CA ILE A 25 8.07 -10.53 -10.52
C ILE A 25 7.00 -9.46 -10.26
N LEU A 26 6.52 -8.78 -11.30
CA LEU A 26 5.49 -7.74 -11.19
C LEU A 26 4.07 -8.31 -11.13
N SER A 27 3.90 -9.61 -11.28
CA SER A 27 2.61 -10.25 -11.07
C SER A 27 2.13 -10.01 -9.62
N PRO A 28 0.86 -9.61 -9.42
CA PRO A 28 0.33 -9.34 -8.07
C PRO A 28 0.53 -10.49 -7.09
N ALA A 29 0.36 -11.74 -7.54
CA ALA A 29 0.54 -12.91 -6.69
C ALA A 29 2.00 -13.12 -6.29
N VAL A 30 2.95 -12.89 -7.20
CA VAL A 30 4.38 -13.02 -6.91
C VAL A 30 4.84 -11.93 -5.94
N ALA A 31 4.45 -10.67 -6.20
CA ALA A 31 4.76 -9.56 -5.32
C ALA A 31 4.17 -9.74 -3.92
N PHE A 32 2.92 -10.18 -3.84
CA PHE A 32 2.23 -10.44 -2.57
C PHE A 32 2.95 -11.51 -1.74
N ASN A 33 3.20 -12.69 -2.32
CA ASN A 33 3.89 -13.77 -1.62
C ASN A 33 5.34 -13.40 -1.26
N GLY A 34 6.03 -12.63 -2.11
CA GLY A 34 7.37 -12.13 -1.85
C GLY A 34 7.44 -11.20 -0.65
N ILE A 35 6.49 -10.25 -0.54
CA ILE A 35 6.43 -9.32 0.60
C ILE A 35 6.19 -10.08 1.90
N PHE A 36 5.28 -11.07 1.91
CA PHE A 36 5.06 -11.87 3.12
C PHE A 36 6.24 -12.75 3.48
N ALA A 37 6.95 -13.30 2.49
CA ALA A 37 8.18 -14.08 2.75
C ALA A 37 9.28 -13.18 3.35
N ILE A 38 9.46 -11.95 2.86
CA ILE A 38 10.40 -10.97 3.41
C ILE A 38 9.99 -10.57 4.84
N ALA A 39 8.71 -10.28 5.08
CA ALA A 39 8.22 -9.94 6.40
C ALA A 39 8.42 -11.09 7.41
N ALA A 40 8.21 -12.34 7.00
CA ALA A 40 8.47 -13.49 7.85
C ALA A 40 9.97 -13.70 8.10
N ALA A 41 10.84 -13.37 7.12
CA ALA A 41 12.30 -13.39 7.32
C ALA A 41 12.74 -12.33 8.36
N ASP A 42 12.20 -11.12 8.26
CA ASP A 42 12.46 -10.03 9.20
C ASP A 42 12.04 -10.41 10.63
N LEU A 43 10.83 -10.97 10.77
CA LEU A 43 10.35 -11.50 12.06
C LEU A 43 11.26 -12.60 12.63
N LEU A 44 11.79 -13.48 11.77
CA LEU A 44 12.74 -14.52 12.20
C LEU A 44 14.08 -13.95 12.67
N MET A 45 14.58 -12.91 12.01
CA MET A 45 15.82 -12.23 12.39
C MET A 45 15.67 -11.50 13.72
N MET A 46 14.46 -11.05 14.04
CA MET A 46 14.14 -10.30 15.25
C MET A 46 13.41 -11.14 16.31
N GLU A 47 13.33 -12.48 16.12
CA GLU A 47 12.59 -13.41 17.01
C GLU A 47 12.97 -13.21 18.48
N ASP A 48 14.29 -13.14 18.76
CA ASP A 48 14.82 -12.98 20.12
C ASP A 48 14.63 -11.56 20.69
N PHE A 49 14.62 -10.54 19.81
CA PHE A 49 14.52 -9.15 20.24
C PHE A 49 13.07 -8.73 20.54
N TRP A 50 12.12 -9.22 19.74
CA TRP A 50 10.71 -8.87 19.88
C TRP A 50 9.87 -9.88 20.64
N ASN A 51 10.47 -11.00 21.04
CA ASN A 51 9.79 -12.09 21.79
C ASN A 51 8.47 -12.51 21.12
N VAL A 52 8.51 -12.70 19.79
CA VAL A 52 7.33 -12.94 18.97
C VAL A 52 6.80 -14.34 19.15
N GLU A 53 5.64 -14.47 19.78
CA GLU A 53 4.89 -15.73 19.83
C GLU A 53 3.80 -15.75 18.74
N LEU A 54 3.97 -16.64 17.76
CA LEU A 54 3.00 -16.80 16.68
C LEU A 54 1.98 -17.89 17.00
N HIS A 55 0.69 -17.55 16.97
CA HIS A 55 -0.38 -18.52 17.14
C HIS A 55 -0.60 -19.38 15.88
N VAL A 56 -1.01 -20.64 16.07
CA VAL A 56 -1.35 -21.56 14.96
C VAL A 56 -2.41 -20.99 14.04
N ASN A 57 -3.38 -20.24 14.60
CA ASN A 57 -4.43 -19.59 13.81
C ASN A 57 -3.86 -18.59 12.78
N THR A 58 -2.80 -17.87 13.12
CA THR A 58 -2.13 -16.94 12.19
C THR A 58 -1.51 -17.70 11.02
N LEU A 59 -0.86 -18.85 11.28
CA LEU A 59 -0.30 -19.72 10.24
C LEU A 59 -1.41 -20.20 9.28
N ILE A 60 -2.57 -20.63 9.81
CA ILE A 60 -3.70 -21.11 9.01
C ILE A 60 -4.28 -19.98 8.15
N ILE A 61 -4.55 -18.82 8.75
CA ILE A 61 -5.14 -17.67 8.04
C ILE A 61 -4.20 -17.18 6.94
N MET A 62 -2.92 -17.02 7.23
CA MET A 62 -1.91 -16.61 6.24
C MET A 62 -1.74 -17.65 5.15
N GLY A 63 -1.73 -18.94 5.51
CA GLY A 63 -1.63 -20.04 4.55
C GLY A 63 -2.82 -20.07 3.58
N ILE A 64 -4.03 -20.06 4.09
CA ILE A 64 -5.25 -20.05 3.25
C ILE A 64 -5.30 -18.77 2.41
N GLY A 65 -5.00 -17.62 3.00
CA GLY A 65 -5.02 -16.32 2.31
C GLY A 65 -4.07 -16.27 1.11
N THR A 66 -2.82 -16.67 1.29
CA THR A 66 -1.79 -16.66 0.22
C THR A 66 -2.10 -17.68 -0.88
N ILE A 67 -2.58 -18.89 -0.54
CA ILE A 67 -3.01 -19.89 -1.52
C ILE A 67 -4.19 -19.36 -2.33
N THR A 68 -5.25 -18.89 -1.66
CA THR A 68 -6.46 -18.38 -2.32
C THR A 68 -6.13 -17.23 -3.25
N PHE A 69 -5.29 -16.29 -2.82
CA PHE A 69 -4.87 -15.16 -3.64
C PHE A 69 -4.09 -15.60 -4.88
N THR A 70 -3.17 -16.57 -4.73
CA THR A 70 -2.36 -17.11 -5.83
C THR A 70 -3.24 -17.83 -6.85
N VAL A 71 -4.16 -18.68 -6.39
CA VAL A 71 -5.08 -19.44 -7.26
C VAL A 71 -6.03 -18.48 -8.00
N THR A 72 -6.62 -17.51 -7.30
CA THR A 72 -7.52 -16.52 -7.90
C THR A 72 -6.79 -15.68 -8.94
N SER A 73 -5.59 -15.20 -8.63
CA SER A 73 -4.75 -14.43 -9.55
C SER A 73 -4.39 -15.25 -10.81
N TRP A 74 -4.08 -16.53 -10.65
CA TRP A 74 -3.78 -17.44 -11.76
C TRP A 74 -5.01 -17.67 -12.63
N LEU A 75 -6.19 -17.91 -12.05
CA LEU A 75 -7.45 -18.06 -12.78
C LEU A 75 -7.80 -16.80 -13.57
N VAL A 76 -7.68 -15.62 -12.94
CA VAL A 76 -7.93 -14.33 -13.62
C VAL A 76 -6.96 -14.12 -14.77
N ASN A 77 -5.69 -14.47 -14.60
CA ASN A 77 -4.71 -14.35 -15.68
C ASN A 77 -5.04 -15.29 -16.85
N LYS A 78 -5.45 -16.53 -16.55
CA LYS A 78 -5.85 -17.52 -17.57
C LYS A 78 -7.12 -17.09 -18.31
N THR A 79 -8.12 -16.57 -17.61
CA THR A 79 -9.37 -16.08 -18.22
C THR A 79 -9.15 -14.81 -19.05
N ARG A 80 -8.27 -13.90 -18.63
CA ARG A 80 -7.88 -12.73 -19.43
C ARG A 80 -7.23 -13.12 -20.76
N CYS A 81 -6.35 -14.12 -20.77
CA CYS A 81 -5.77 -14.64 -22.01
C CYS A 81 -6.84 -15.18 -22.98
N ILE A 82 -7.92 -15.78 -22.47
CA ILE A 82 -9.04 -16.27 -23.28
C ILE A 82 -9.88 -15.10 -23.80
N SER A 83 -10.18 -14.10 -22.99
CA SER A 83 -11.01 -12.95 -23.38
C SER A 83 -10.32 -12.03 -24.38
N VAL A 84 -8.99 -11.88 -24.31
CA VAL A 84 -8.21 -11.10 -25.28
C VAL A 84 -8.20 -11.79 -26.67
N ARG A 85 -8.22 -13.12 -26.73
CA ARG A 85 -8.35 -13.85 -28.00
C ARG A 85 -9.74 -13.72 -28.65
N MET A 86 -10.81 -13.56 -27.85
CA MET A 86 -12.18 -13.39 -28.38
C MET A 86 -12.53 -11.94 -28.77
N THR A 87 -11.72 -10.94 -28.39
CA THR A 87 -12.02 -9.52 -28.57
C THR A 87 -11.11 -8.81 -29.57
N THR A 88 -10.50 -9.51 -30.51
CA THR A 88 -9.70 -8.89 -31.59
C THR A 88 -10.53 -8.01 -32.56
N GLY A 89 -11.79 -7.70 -32.27
CA GLY A 89 -12.64 -6.85 -33.09
C GLY A 89 -13.23 -5.60 -32.46
N ARG A 90 -13.07 -5.40 -31.14
CA ARG A 90 -13.53 -4.16 -30.47
C ARG A 90 -12.39 -3.52 -29.72
N VAL A 91 -11.83 -2.48 -30.31
CA VAL A 91 -11.00 -1.51 -29.60
C VAL A 91 -11.82 -0.98 -28.43
N LYS A 92 -11.61 -1.52 -27.21
CA LYS A 92 -12.18 -0.95 -25.99
C LYS A 92 -11.70 0.49 -25.92
N LYS A 93 -12.64 1.43 -26.00
CA LYS A 93 -12.39 2.84 -25.77
C LYS A 93 -11.54 2.95 -24.50
N ARG A 94 -10.26 3.26 -24.66
CA ARG A 94 -9.32 3.38 -23.54
C ARG A 94 -9.87 4.50 -22.67
N ILE A 95 -10.13 4.23 -21.41
CA ILE A 95 -10.58 5.27 -20.50
C ILE A 95 -9.46 6.31 -20.48
N ASP A 96 -9.78 7.49 -20.97
CA ASP A 96 -8.82 8.58 -21.13
C ASP A 96 -8.71 9.30 -19.78
N TYR A 97 -7.75 8.85 -18.96
CA TYR A 97 -7.47 9.46 -17.67
C TYR A 97 -6.80 10.83 -17.79
N ASP A 98 -6.44 11.24 -19.03
CA ASP A 98 -5.76 12.51 -19.28
C ASP A 98 -6.66 13.71 -19.06
N ASN A 99 -7.98 13.49 -18.94
CA ASN A 99 -9.00 14.53 -18.79
C ASN A 99 -9.61 14.62 -17.39
N ILE A 100 -8.88 14.25 -16.32
CA ILE A 100 -9.37 14.57 -14.98
C ILE A 100 -9.34 16.10 -14.84
N PRO A 101 -10.51 16.76 -14.72
CA PRO A 101 -10.56 18.21 -14.62
C PRO A 101 -9.70 18.69 -13.45
N GLY A 102 -8.87 19.71 -13.68
CA GLY A 102 -7.95 20.23 -12.66
C GLY A 102 -8.65 20.64 -11.36
N ASN A 103 -9.94 20.96 -11.42
CA ASN A 103 -10.74 21.30 -10.25
C ASN A 103 -10.89 20.13 -9.27
N TYR A 104 -11.03 18.88 -9.75
CA TYR A 104 -11.10 17.70 -8.87
C TYR A 104 -9.76 17.41 -8.19
N LEU A 105 -8.64 17.65 -8.88
CA LEU A 105 -7.31 17.50 -8.28
C LEU A 105 -7.07 18.57 -7.21
N ASN A 106 -7.50 19.80 -7.45
CA ASN A 106 -7.42 20.89 -6.47
C ASN A 106 -8.32 20.60 -5.25
N LEU A 107 -9.54 20.08 -5.47
CA LEU A 107 -10.43 19.65 -4.39
C LEU A 107 -9.79 18.54 -3.54
N ALA A 108 -9.18 17.54 -4.19
CA ALA A 108 -8.46 16.50 -3.48
C ALA A 108 -7.32 17.07 -2.63
N LEU A 109 -6.52 17.99 -3.15
CA LEU A 109 -5.47 18.68 -2.39
C LEU A 109 -6.02 19.40 -1.15
N ILE A 110 -7.14 20.12 -1.29
CA ILE A 110 -7.78 20.80 -0.17
C ILE A 110 -8.20 19.80 0.91
N ILE A 111 -8.79 18.67 0.51
CA ILE A 111 -9.19 17.60 1.44
C ILE A 111 -7.98 17.05 2.20
N TYR A 112 -6.84 16.79 1.52
CA TYR A 112 -5.62 16.33 2.16
C TYR A 112 -5.08 17.34 3.18
N VAL A 113 -5.00 18.63 2.80
CA VAL A 113 -4.55 19.70 3.71
C VAL A 113 -5.46 19.76 4.95
N PHE A 114 -6.79 19.74 4.75
CA PHE A 114 -7.74 19.72 5.86
C PHE A 114 -7.51 18.53 6.78
N LEU A 115 -7.33 17.32 6.24
CA LEU A 115 -7.12 16.11 7.02
C LEU A 115 -5.80 16.14 7.80
N ILE A 116 -4.72 16.63 7.20
CA ILE A 116 -3.43 16.77 7.88
C ILE A 116 -3.57 17.73 9.07
N ILE A 117 -4.20 18.88 8.87
CA ILE A 117 -4.41 19.87 9.94
C ILE A 117 -5.31 19.27 11.03
N ALA A 118 -6.43 18.66 10.65
CA ALA A 118 -7.38 18.07 11.60
C ALA A 118 -6.74 16.94 12.42
N SER A 119 -5.96 16.06 11.79
CA SER A 119 -5.26 14.99 12.50
C SER A 119 -4.19 15.53 13.44
N MET A 120 -3.42 16.53 13.02
CA MET A 120 -2.42 17.19 13.87
C MET A 120 -3.05 17.89 15.08
N VAL A 121 -4.11 18.66 14.86
CA VAL A 121 -4.85 19.32 15.95
C VAL A 121 -5.40 18.30 16.94
N TYR A 122 -5.92 17.17 16.44
CA TYR A 122 -6.43 16.10 17.29
C TYR A 122 -5.32 15.46 18.12
N VAL A 123 -4.17 15.14 17.52
CA VAL A 123 -3.01 14.56 18.19
C VAL A 123 -2.48 15.48 19.28
N VAL A 124 -2.33 16.79 18.97
CA VAL A 124 -1.86 17.79 19.94
C VAL A 124 -2.86 17.97 21.10
N ARG A 125 -4.17 17.98 20.82
CA ARG A 125 -5.21 18.07 21.86
C ARG A 125 -5.19 16.90 22.83
N LYS A 126 -4.93 15.69 22.34
CA LYS A 126 -4.95 14.47 23.16
C LYS A 126 -3.67 14.28 23.98
N ASN A 127 -2.52 14.55 23.38
CA ASN A 127 -1.21 14.25 23.98
C ASN A 127 -0.51 15.49 24.57
N GLY A 128 -1.10 16.68 24.42
CA GLY A 128 -0.45 17.94 24.77
C GLY A 128 0.64 18.34 23.79
N LEU A 129 1.24 19.51 24.03
CA LEU A 129 2.40 19.99 23.27
C LEU A 129 3.65 19.25 23.76
N ALA A 130 4.24 18.45 22.91
CA ALA A 130 5.52 17.78 23.19
C ALA A 130 6.70 18.64 22.73
N ALA A 131 7.87 18.43 23.34
CA ALA A 131 9.09 19.20 23.06
C ALA A 131 9.58 19.04 21.59
N SER A 132 9.22 17.95 20.92
CA SER A 132 9.54 17.71 19.51
C SER A 132 8.40 16.98 18.80
N PHE A 133 8.32 17.14 17.47
CA PHE A 133 7.36 16.42 16.66
C PHE A 133 7.52 14.89 16.77
N GLY A 134 8.76 14.41 16.86
CA GLY A 134 9.05 12.99 17.01
C GLY A 134 8.52 12.41 18.32
N SER A 135 8.68 13.13 19.45
CA SER A 135 8.15 12.72 20.76
C SER A 135 6.62 12.77 20.79
N LEU A 136 6.00 13.75 20.12
CA LEU A 136 4.56 13.85 19.99
C LEU A 136 3.98 12.62 19.27
N MET A 137 4.58 12.23 18.13
CA MET A 137 4.16 11.08 17.34
C MET A 137 4.40 9.74 18.07
N PHE A 138 5.51 9.63 18.77
CA PHE A 138 5.84 8.46 19.59
C PHE A 138 4.82 8.28 20.72
N ASN A 139 4.53 9.34 21.46
CA ASN A 139 3.54 9.31 22.53
C ASN A 139 2.13 8.97 22.01
N TYR A 140 1.76 9.54 20.85
CA TYR A 140 0.48 9.23 20.22
C TYR A 140 0.37 7.76 19.82
N THR A 141 1.38 7.20 19.15
CA THR A 141 1.35 5.77 18.75
C THR A 141 1.32 4.85 19.95
N GLN A 142 2.10 5.11 21.00
CA GLN A 142 2.03 4.33 22.24
C GLN A 142 0.67 4.43 22.95
N SER A 143 0.08 5.63 23.00
CA SER A 143 -1.23 5.81 23.64
C SER A 143 -2.38 5.11 22.91
N VAL A 144 -2.30 5.03 21.58
CA VAL A 144 -3.29 4.29 20.77
C VAL A 144 -3.20 2.77 20.99
N ASP A 145 -1.99 2.25 21.22
CA ASP A 145 -1.78 0.82 21.48
C ASP A 145 -2.22 0.38 22.88
N VAL A 146 -2.20 1.31 23.86
CA VAL A 146 -2.48 1.02 25.28
C VAL A 146 -3.93 1.34 25.69
N GLU A 147 -4.57 2.33 25.07
CA GLU A 147 -5.90 2.81 25.45
C GLU A 147 -6.87 2.86 24.26
N GLU A 148 -7.95 2.07 24.32
CA GLU A 148 -9.04 2.09 23.33
C GLU A 148 -9.69 3.48 23.11
N GLY A 149 -9.47 4.43 24.01
CA GLY A 149 -10.08 5.78 24.02
C GLY A 149 -9.39 6.84 23.17
N LEU A 150 -8.21 6.56 22.57
CA LEU A 150 -7.39 7.56 21.88
C LEU A 150 -7.48 7.49 20.34
N GLN A 151 -8.36 6.66 19.81
CA GLN A 151 -8.58 6.55 18.38
C GLN A 151 -9.20 7.84 17.81
N LEU A 152 -8.82 8.17 16.57
CA LEU A 152 -9.43 9.27 15.83
C LEU A 152 -10.95 9.11 15.78
N PRO A 153 -11.75 10.20 15.80
CA PRO A 153 -13.19 10.12 15.60
C PRO A 153 -13.52 9.30 14.35
N VAL A 154 -14.56 8.47 14.42
CA VAL A 154 -14.92 7.49 13.37
C VAL A 154 -14.94 8.12 11.97
N PHE A 155 -15.56 9.30 11.83
CA PHE A 155 -15.62 10.01 10.56
C PHE A 155 -14.23 10.40 10.04
N LEU A 156 -13.37 10.94 10.91
CA LEU A 156 -12.01 11.35 10.56
C LEU A 156 -11.15 10.13 10.22
N SER A 157 -11.35 9.01 10.92
CA SER A 157 -10.67 7.74 10.67
C SER A 157 -11.04 7.15 9.31
N ILE A 158 -12.32 7.16 8.94
CA ILE A 158 -12.78 6.69 7.63
C ILE A 158 -12.20 7.55 6.52
N LEU A 159 -12.28 8.88 6.67
CA LEU A 159 -11.77 9.81 5.66
C LEU A 159 -10.25 9.70 5.51
N TYR A 160 -9.53 9.53 6.64
CA TYR A 160 -8.10 9.24 6.67
C TYR A 160 -7.79 7.96 5.89
N MET A 161 -8.50 6.87 6.18
CA MET A 161 -8.28 5.58 5.51
C MET A 161 -8.51 5.67 3.99
N LEU A 162 -9.56 6.37 3.56
CA LEU A 162 -9.84 6.58 2.13
C LEU A 162 -8.73 7.39 1.46
N CYS A 163 -8.30 8.49 2.05
CA CYS A 163 -7.24 9.34 1.50
C CYS A 163 -5.88 8.65 1.49
N SER A 164 -5.54 7.90 2.56
CA SER A 164 -4.31 7.11 2.60
C SER A 164 -4.28 6.07 1.46
N ARG A 165 -5.38 5.35 1.23
CA ARG A 165 -5.48 4.37 0.13
C ARG A 165 -5.51 5.04 -1.25
N ALA A 166 -6.08 6.22 -1.39
CA ALA A 166 -6.04 6.99 -2.63
C ALA A 166 -4.60 7.38 -3.03
N GLY A 167 -3.66 7.43 -2.10
CA GLY A 167 -2.24 7.65 -2.37
C GLY A 167 -1.66 6.69 -3.41
N TYR A 168 -2.05 5.42 -3.37
CA TYR A 168 -1.62 4.42 -4.36
C TYR A 168 -2.19 4.68 -5.76
N VAL A 169 -3.41 5.20 -5.81
CA VAL A 169 -4.05 5.59 -7.08
C VAL A 169 -3.31 6.78 -7.69
N TRP A 170 -2.91 7.75 -6.88
CA TRP A 170 -2.12 8.91 -7.34
C TRP A 170 -0.76 8.50 -7.87
N CYS A 171 -0.09 7.52 -7.25
CA CYS A 171 1.17 6.97 -7.77
C CYS A 171 0.99 6.35 -9.16
N PHE A 172 -0.08 5.58 -9.36
CA PHE A 172 -0.41 4.99 -10.66
C PHE A 172 -0.72 6.05 -11.72
N LEU A 173 -1.59 7.02 -11.40
CA LEU A 173 -1.97 8.10 -12.33
C LEU A 173 -0.78 8.98 -12.70
N PHE A 174 0.10 9.26 -11.74
CA PHE A 174 1.35 9.98 -11.99
C PHE A 174 2.24 9.24 -12.98
N ALA A 175 2.44 7.93 -12.78
CA ALA A 175 3.28 7.12 -13.66
C ALA A 175 2.67 6.98 -15.07
N ASP A 176 1.34 6.79 -15.18
CA ASP A 176 0.65 6.73 -16.47
C ASP A 176 0.73 8.08 -17.22
N TYR A 177 0.57 9.20 -16.52
CA TYR A 177 0.74 10.53 -17.10
C TYR A 177 2.16 10.78 -17.58
N LEU A 178 3.16 10.38 -16.76
CA LEU A 178 4.59 10.48 -17.12
C LEU A 178 4.92 9.68 -18.38
N MET A 179 4.38 8.46 -18.51
CA MET A 179 4.57 7.62 -19.69
C MET A 179 3.97 8.25 -20.96
N LYS A 180 2.78 8.83 -20.87
CA LYS A 180 2.06 9.36 -22.03
C LYS A 180 2.63 10.70 -22.50
N ASN A 181 2.86 11.59 -21.56
CA ASN A 181 3.16 13.01 -21.86
C ASN A 181 4.65 13.34 -21.77
N LYS A 182 5.48 12.43 -21.22
CA LYS A 182 6.91 12.67 -20.91
C LYS A 182 7.16 13.97 -20.12
N LYS A 183 6.14 14.42 -19.37
CA LYS A 183 6.15 15.63 -18.54
C LYS A 183 5.68 15.30 -17.14
N ILE A 184 6.24 15.99 -16.15
CA ILE A 184 5.84 15.85 -14.76
C ILE A 184 4.59 16.69 -14.51
N ASN A 185 3.51 16.08 -14.03
CA ASN A 185 2.36 16.82 -13.54
C ASN A 185 2.52 17.12 -12.05
N VAL A 186 2.78 18.38 -11.73
CA VAL A 186 3.03 18.86 -10.37
C VAL A 186 1.86 18.53 -9.41
N ARG A 187 0.60 18.54 -9.91
CA ARG A 187 -0.57 18.25 -9.06
C ARG A 187 -0.59 16.82 -8.55
N TYR A 188 -0.29 15.83 -9.40
CA TYR A 188 -0.17 14.42 -8.97
C TYR A 188 0.98 14.25 -8.00
N LEU A 189 2.13 14.90 -8.24
CA LEU A 189 3.27 14.86 -7.33
C LEU A 189 2.89 15.43 -5.96
N LEU A 190 2.20 16.57 -5.91
CA LEU A 190 1.72 17.15 -4.66
C LEU A 190 0.76 16.22 -3.92
N LEU A 191 -0.17 15.56 -4.62
CA LEU A 191 -1.09 14.59 -4.01
C LEU A 191 -0.35 13.41 -3.37
N ILE A 192 0.73 12.93 -4.01
CA ILE A 192 1.58 11.88 -3.45
C ILE A 192 2.31 12.41 -2.19
N ILE A 193 2.89 13.61 -2.25
CA ILE A 193 3.58 14.22 -1.11
C ILE A 193 2.62 14.41 0.07
N PHE A 194 1.40 14.91 -0.19
CA PHE A 194 0.40 15.07 0.88
C PHE A 194 -0.10 13.73 1.42
N SER A 195 -0.17 12.67 0.60
CA SER A 195 -0.45 11.32 1.09
C SER A 195 0.66 10.81 2.03
N CYS A 196 1.93 11.08 1.71
CA CYS A 196 3.07 10.79 2.59
C CYS A 196 2.97 11.59 3.91
N LEU A 197 2.71 12.89 3.83
CA LEU A 197 2.57 13.75 5.01
C LEU A 197 1.40 13.31 5.91
N LEU A 198 0.30 12.84 5.31
CA LEU A 198 -0.83 12.29 6.06
C LEU A 198 -0.41 11.04 6.85
N GLY A 199 0.37 10.13 6.26
CA GLY A 199 0.94 8.97 6.96
C GLY A 199 1.86 9.37 8.12
N ILE A 200 2.71 10.38 7.91
CA ILE A 200 3.60 10.90 8.94
C ILE A 200 2.80 11.54 10.09
N SER A 201 1.73 12.29 9.78
CA SER A 201 0.92 13.01 10.77
C SER A 201 0.22 12.10 11.78
N THR A 202 0.07 10.82 11.48
CA THR A 202 -0.51 9.80 12.37
C THR A 202 0.50 8.75 12.85
N GLY A 203 1.79 8.94 12.56
CA GLY A 203 2.86 8.04 13.00
C GLY A 203 2.92 6.70 12.26
N LYS A 204 2.10 6.48 11.23
CA LYS A 204 2.03 5.23 10.47
C LYS A 204 3.17 5.11 9.44
N ARG A 205 4.38 4.86 9.93
CA ARG A 205 5.60 4.75 9.09
C ARG A 205 5.51 3.67 8.02
N GLY A 206 4.80 2.57 8.30
CA GLY A 206 4.59 1.49 7.33
C GLY A 206 3.83 1.93 6.07
N GLU A 207 2.84 2.82 6.21
CA GLU A 207 2.10 3.37 5.06
C GLU A 207 2.99 4.24 4.16
N LEU A 208 3.90 5.02 4.76
CA LEU A 208 4.88 5.83 4.01
C LEU A 208 5.81 4.94 3.18
N ILE A 209 6.39 3.91 3.80
CA ILE A 209 7.29 2.96 3.11
C ILE A 209 6.56 2.27 1.97
N ALA A 210 5.33 1.79 2.22
CA ALA A 210 4.50 1.13 1.20
C ALA A 210 4.17 2.06 0.02
N LEU A 211 3.90 3.35 0.27
CA LEU A 211 3.61 4.33 -0.77
C LEU A 211 4.86 4.64 -1.62
N ILE A 212 6.03 4.80 -0.99
CA ILE A 212 7.30 4.99 -1.69
C ILE A 212 7.65 3.76 -2.55
N ALA A 213 7.47 2.56 -2.01
CA ALA A 213 7.67 1.33 -2.76
C ALA A 213 6.72 1.24 -3.96
N CYS A 214 5.44 1.56 -3.78
CA CYS A 214 4.46 1.61 -4.87
C CYS A 214 4.85 2.62 -5.95
N LEU A 215 5.24 3.82 -5.58
CA LEU A 215 5.70 4.85 -6.52
C LEU A 215 6.92 4.37 -7.32
N THR A 216 7.89 3.77 -6.64
CA THR A 216 9.11 3.23 -7.27
C THR A 216 8.75 2.16 -8.29
N VAL A 217 7.89 1.20 -7.92
CA VAL A 217 7.42 0.14 -8.84
C VAL A 217 6.69 0.74 -10.04
N CYS A 218 5.80 1.69 -9.83
CA CYS A 218 5.08 2.36 -10.91
C CYS A 218 6.02 3.09 -11.88
N ILE A 219 7.05 3.78 -11.37
CA ILE A 219 8.06 4.45 -12.19
C ILE A 219 8.91 3.44 -12.96
N LEU A 220 9.37 2.36 -12.31
CA LEU A 220 10.17 1.32 -12.96
C LEU A 220 9.39 0.63 -14.10
N VAL A 221 8.10 0.36 -13.89
CA VAL A 221 7.22 -0.19 -14.94
C VAL A 221 7.04 0.83 -16.07
N ALA A 222 6.92 2.11 -15.74
CA ALA A 222 6.83 3.18 -16.70
C ALA A 222 8.08 3.27 -17.56
N LEU A 223 9.26 3.25 -16.95
CA LEU A 223 10.55 3.33 -17.65
C LEU A 223 10.83 2.10 -18.51
N LYS A 224 10.38 0.91 -18.12
CA LYS A 224 10.56 -0.32 -18.92
C LYS A 224 9.74 -0.33 -20.20
N LYS A 225 8.71 0.52 -20.32
CA LYS A 225 7.85 0.63 -21.50
C LYS A 225 8.24 1.77 -22.44
N ILE A 226 9.24 2.59 -22.06
CA ILE A 226 9.83 3.65 -22.88
C ILE A 226 11.03 3.10 -23.63
#